data_5f49eaf3082f9a9b76fab67440016d1c
#
_entry.id   5f49eaf3082f9a9b76fab67440016d1c
#
_cell.length_a   1.000
_cell.length_b   1.000
_cell.length_c   1.000
_cell.angle_alpha   90.00
_cell.angle_beta   90.00
_cell.angle_gamma   90.00
#
_symmetry.space_group_name_H-M   'P 1'
#
loop_
_entity.id
_entity.type
_entity.pdbx_description
1 polymer ?
#
loop_
_entity_poly.entity_id
_entity_poly.type
_entity_poly.pdbx_seq_one_letter_code
_entity_poly.pdbx_strand_id
1 'polypeptide(L)'
;EILKDETFGPVMTIQPFQSDEEAVKLANITGYGLSASIFGRDRKRMQAIAKRIKAGTISFNDLLTHYGIADLPFGGMGLSGIGKVHGKEGLRALSLQKGYMSNRIQLKSEFWWYKRSEKFGKLLKKWIKLQYRN
;
A
#
# COMPACT_ATOMS: atom_id res chain seq x y z
N GLU A 1 21.09 10.84 -17.12
CA GLU A 1 20.70 11.70 -15.97
C GLU A 1 19.24 12.11 -16.07
N ILE A 2 18.80 12.84 -17.09
CA ILE A 2 17.42 13.39 -17.24
C ILE A 2 16.29 12.33 -17.17
N LEU A 3 16.58 11.07 -17.37
CA LEU A 3 15.62 9.97 -17.25
C LEU A 3 15.59 9.32 -15.87
N LYS A 4 16.47 9.73 -14.96
CA LYS A 4 16.57 9.14 -13.62
C LYS A 4 16.28 10.17 -12.53
N ASP A 5 16.74 11.38 -12.73
CA ASP A 5 16.63 12.45 -11.75
C ASP A 5 15.52 13.42 -12.15
N GLU A 6 14.79 13.90 -11.16
CA GLU A 6 13.72 14.87 -11.39
C GLU A 6 14.28 16.21 -11.84
N THR A 7 13.80 16.71 -12.96
CA THR A 7 14.16 18.03 -13.49
C THR A 7 12.99 18.99 -13.30
N PHE A 8 13.14 19.94 -12.37
CA PHE A 8 12.14 21.02 -12.21
C PHE A 8 12.28 22.04 -13.33
N GLY A 9 11.40 21.93 -14.34
CA GLY A 9 11.38 22.84 -15.50
C GLY A 9 10.42 22.36 -16.59
N PRO A 10 10.26 23.13 -17.66
CA PRO A 10 9.36 22.78 -18.78
C PRO A 10 10.03 21.73 -19.68
N VAL A 11 10.37 20.58 -19.12
CA VAL A 11 11.04 19.48 -19.82
C VAL A 11 10.15 18.24 -19.78
N MET A 12 9.97 17.61 -20.92
CA MET A 12 9.26 16.34 -21.08
C MET A 12 10.12 15.36 -21.89
N THR A 13 10.30 14.17 -21.37
CA THR A 13 10.98 13.09 -22.10
C THR A 13 9.95 12.17 -22.76
N ILE A 14 10.20 11.76 -24.00
CA ILE A 14 9.35 10.83 -24.74
C ILE A 14 10.18 9.61 -25.08
N GLN A 15 9.69 8.44 -24.69
CA GLN A 15 10.39 7.16 -24.94
C GLN A 15 9.41 6.21 -25.66
N PRO A 16 9.73 5.76 -26.88
CA PRO A 16 8.96 4.72 -27.56
C PRO A 16 9.19 3.37 -26.86
N PHE A 17 8.21 2.49 -26.93
CA PHE A 17 8.29 1.11 -26.45
C PHE A 17 7.64 0.15 -27.46
N GLN A 18 8.08 -1.12 -27.47
CA GLN A 18 7.61 -2.14 -28.38
C GLN A 18 6.66 -3.16 -27.71
N SER A 19 6.68 -3.24 -26.38
CA SER A 19 5.86 -4.18 -25.61
C SER A 19 5.37 -3.58 -24.30
N ASP A 20 4.33 -4.18 -23.71
CA ASP A 20 3.80 -3.78 -22.40
C ASP A 20 4.85 -3.99 -21.30
N GLU A 21 5.69 -5.01 -21.41
CA GLU A 21 6.81 -5.29 -20.51
C GLU A 21 7.82 -4.16 -20.51
N GLU A 22 8.17 -3.70 -21.69
CA GLU A 22 9.09 -2.58 -21.86
C GLU A 22 8.50 -1.27 -21.33
N ALA A 23 7.23 -1.00 -21.63
CA ALA A 23 6.52 0.17 -21.11
C ALA A 23 6.51 0.20 -19.58
N VAL A 24 6.22 -0.91 -18.92
CA VAL A 24 6.25 -1.03 -17.47
C VAL A 24 7.67 -0.86 -16.92
N LYS A 25 8.68 -1.42 -17.58
CA LYS A 25 10.08 -1.26 -17.18
C LYS A 25 10.51 0.20 -17.27
N LEU A 26 10.18 0.89 -18.34
CA LEU A 26 10.48 2.31 -18.52
C LEU A 26 9.75 3.18 -17.50
N ALA A 27 8.46 2.93 -17.27
CA ALA A 27 7.67 3.66 -16.28
C ALA A 27 8.21 3.51 -14.84
N ASN A 28 8.84 2.38 -14.53
CA ASN A 28 9.41 2.10 -13.21
C ASN A 28 10.92 2.35 -13.11
N ILE A 29 11.54 2.99 -14.09
CA ILE A 29 13.01 3.15 -14.14
C ILE A 29 13.54 4.09 -13.05
N THR A 30 12.71 5.03 -12.61
CA THR A 30 13.05 5.99 -11.55
C THR A 30 12.64 5.46 -10.18
N GLY A 31 13.20 6.02 -9.12
CA GLY A 31 12.75 5.77 -7.75
C GLY A 31 11.45 6.51 -7.38
N TYR A 32 10.92 7.33 -8.27
CA TYR A 32 9.70 8.12 -8.07
C TYR A 32 8.44 7.34 -8.47
N GLY A 33 7.31 7.71 -7.89
CA GLY A 33 6.03 7.07 -8.18
C GLY A 33 4.87 7.82 -7.52
N LEU A 34 4.68 9.09 -7.86
CA LEU A 34 3.54 9.86 -7.33
C LEU A 34 2.25 9.45 -8.02
N SER A 35 2.19 9.62 -9.33
CA SER A 35 1.04 9.25 -10.14
C SER A 35 1.48 8.79 -11.53
N ALA A 36 0.61 8.03 -12.19
CA ALA A 36 0.78 7.62 -13.57
C ALA A 36 -0.57 7.70 -14.30
N SER A 37 -0.52 7.97 -15.60
CA SER A 37 -1.69 8.00 -16.47
C SER A 37 -1.50 7.04 -17.61
N ILE A 38 -2.52 6.22 -17.90
CA ILE A 38 -2.50 5.24 -18.97
C ILE A 38 -3.62 5.60 -19.94
N PHE A 39 -3.27 5.88 -21.19
CA PHE A 39 -4.22 6.21 -22.25
C PHE A 39 -4.39 5.05 -23.20
N GLY A 40 -5.62 4.68 -23.51
CA GLY A 40 -5.90 3.57 -24.40
C GLY A 40 -7.38 3.25 -24.53
N ARG A 41 -7.70 2.29 -25.39
CA ARG A 41 -9.08 1.80 -25.62
C ARG A 41 -9.33 0.46 -24.95
N ASP A 42 -8.30 -0.38 -24.83
CA ASP A 42 -8.41 -1.69 -24.20
C ASP A 42 -8.28 -1.56 -22.68
N ARG A 43 -9.39 -1.60 -22.01
CA ARG A 43 -9.47 -1.47 -20.54
C ARG A 43 -8.79 -2.60 -19.80
N LYS A 44 -8.85 -3.84 -20.32
CA LYS A 44 -8.22 -5.00 -19.69
C LYS A 44 -6.70 -4.89 -19.76
N ARG A 45 -6.17 -4.51 -20.93
CA ARG A 45 -4.73 -4.26 -21.12
C ARG A 45 -4.24 -3.13 -20.23
N MET A 46 -4.95 -2.00 -20.17
CA MET A 46 -4.59 -0.88 -19.30
C MET A 46 -4.54 -1.29 -17.82
N GLN A 47 -5.52 -2.07 -17.34
CA GLN A 47 -5.53 -2.58 -15.97
C GLN A 47 -4.38 -3.56 -15.70
N ALA A 48 -4.02 -4.40 -16.65
CA ALA A 48 -2.89 -5.32 -16.53
C ALA A 48 -1.55 -4.55 -16.41
N ILE A 49 -1.38 -3.50 -17.19
CA ILE A 49 -0.22 -2.59 -17.10
C ILE A 49 -0.22 -1.87 -15.74
N ALA A 50 -1.35 -1.29 -15.35
CA ALA A 50 -1.49 -0.52 -14.11
C ALA A 50 -1.04 -1.29 -12.86
N LYS A 51 -1.39 -2.57 -12.76
CA LYS A 51 -0.99 -3.43 -11.63
C LYS A 51 0.52 -3.58 -11.47
N ARG A 52 1.29 -3.28 -12.50
CA ARG A 52 2.74 -3.45 -12.57
C ARG A 52 3.49 -2.11 -12.45
N ILE A 53 2.81 -0.99 -12.59
CA ILE A 53 3.40 0.35 -12.42
C ILE A 53 3.47 0.69 -10.94
N LYS A 54 4.63 1.13 -10.49
CA LYS A 54 4.90 1.57 -9.12
C LYS A 54 4.55 3.05 -8.96
N ALA A 55 3.26 3.36 -8.89
CA ALA A 55 2.78 4.70 -8.61
C ALA A 55 1.67 4.67 -7.57
N GLY A 56 1.60 5.71 -6.77
CA GLY A 56 0.63 5.82 -5.68
C GLY A 56 -0.79 5.99 -6.15
N THR A 57 -0.98 6.60 -7.33
CA THR A 57 -2.28 6.73 -7.99
C THR A 57 -2.13 6.49 -9.48
N ILE A 58 -3.09 5.79 -10.09
CA ILE A 58 -3.10 5.53 -11.53
C ILE A 58 -4.44 5.97 -12.11
N SER A 59 -4.38 6.81 -13.13
CA SER A 59 -5.54 7.28 -13.89
C SER A 59 -5.64 6.59 -15.25
N PHE A 60 -6.85 6.39 -15.74
CA PHE A 60 -7.11 5.84 -17.07
C PHE A 60 -7.77 6.89 -17.92
N ASN A 61 -7.15 7.24 -19.05
CA ASN A 61 -7.62 8.28 -19.99
C ASN A 61 -7.89 9.62 -19.31
N ASP A 62 -7.17 9.91 -18.25
CA ASP A 62 -7.24 11.11 -17.45
C ASP A 62 -5.85 11.48 -16.94
N LEU A 63 -5.61 12.74 -16.65
CA LEU A 63 -4.33 13.23 -16.22
C LEU A 63 -4.32 13.73 -14.77
N LEU A 64 -5.30 14.53 -14.35
CA LEU A 64 -5.28 15.28 -13.09
C LEU A 64 -6.54 15.14 -12.24
N THR A 65 -7.66 14.66 -12.78
CA THR A 65 -8.94 14.63 -12.06
C THR A 65 -8.89 13.83 -10.76
N HIS A 66 -8.04 12.82 -10.70
CA HIS A 66 -7.85 11.99 -9.50
C HIS A 66 -7.45 12.81 -8.26
N TYR A 67 -6.73 13.92 -8.41
CA TYR A 67 -6.35 14.79 -7.29
C TYR A 67 -7.55 15.49 -6.64
N GLY A 68 -8.58 15.80 -7.43
CA GLY A 68 -9.81 16.43 -6.94
C GLY A 68 -10.79 15.47 -6.23
N ILE A 69 -10.53 14.16 -6.24
CA ILE A 69 -11.41 13.16 -5.61
C ILE A 69 -11.04 12.98 -4.15
N ALA A 70 -11.83 13.57 -3.26
CA ALA A 70 -11.55 13.57 -1.81
C ALA A 70 -11.50 12.17 -1.19
N ASP A 71 -12.23 11.19 -1.71
CA ASP A 71 -12.27 9.82 -1.20
C ASP A 71 -11.17 8.92 -1.78
N LEU A 72 -10.45 9.39 -2.80
CA LEU A 72 -9.37 8.63 -3.42
C LEU A 72 -8.05 8.92 -2.68
N PRO A 73 -7.40 7.92 -2.05
CA PRO A 73 -6.11 8.13 -1.41
C PRO A 73 -5.08 8.64 -2.41
N PHE A 74 -4.48 9.78 -2.12
CA PHE A 74 -3.44 10.40 -2.93
C PHE A 74 -2.11 10.43 -2.18
N GLY A 75 -1.04 10.06 -2.84
CA GLY A 75 0.32 10.08 -2.27
C GLY A 75 1.24 9.11 -2.98
N GLY A 76 2.53 9.40 -2.95
CA GLY A 76 3.54 8.68 -3.70
C GLY A 76 3.95 7.32 -3.14
N MET A 77 4.84 6.70 -3.90
CA MET A 77 5.64 5.53 -3.53
C MET A 77 7.11 5.85 -3.72
N GLY A 78 7.99 5.14 -3.02
CA GLY A 78 9.44 5.34 -3.13
C GLY A 78 9.83 6.77 -2.75
N LEU A 79 10.61 7.43 -3.60
CA LEU A 79 11.07 8.80 -3.37
C LEU A 79 9.95 9.85 -3.42
N SER A 80 8.78 9.52 -3.96
CA SER A 80 7.63 10.42 -4.04
C SER A 80 6.80 10.51 -2.77
N GLY A 81 7.18 9.81 -1.69
CA GLY A 81 6.54 9.94 -0.39
C GLY A 81 6.26 8.62 0.30
N ILE A 82 5.92 8.70 1.58
CA ILE A 82 5.70 7.56 2.48
C ILE A 82 4.27 7.47 3.01
N GLY A 83 3.44 8.46 2.76
CA GLY A 83 2.08 8.56 3.29
C GLY A 83 1.04 8.76 2.22
N LYS A 84 -0.20 8.84 2.65
CA LYS A 84 -1.35 9.18 1.82
C LYS A 84 -2.11 10.35 2.44
N VAL A 85 -2.65 11.21 1.59
CA VAL A 85 -3.67 12.20 1.94
C VAL A 85 -4.97 11.80 1.25
N HIS A 86 -6.07 12.42 1.58
CA HIS A 86 -7.41 12.08 1.13
C HIS A 86 -7.89 10.70 1.61
N GLY A 87 -9.17 10.46 1.49
CA GLY A 87 -9.83 9.22 1.90
C GLY A 87 -9.64 8.88 3.38
N LYS A 88 -10.01 7.68 3.73
CA LYS A 88 -9.87 7.14 5.10
C LYS A 88 -8.39 7.00 5.52
N GLU A 89 -7.53 6.72 4.57
CA GLU A 89 -6.08 6.55 4.79
C GLU A 89 -5.43 7.87 5.20
N GLY A 90 -5.82 8.98 4.57
CA GLY A 90 -5.36 10.31 4.95
C GLY A 90 -5.80 10.70 6.35
N LEU A 91 -7.06 10.43 6.71
CA LEU A 91 -7.55 10.66 8.08
C LEU A 91 -6.81 9.80 9.11
N ARG A 92 -6.54 8.54 8.79
CA ARG A 92 -5.77 7.64 9.67
C ARG A 92 -4.34 8.09 9.84
N ALA A 93 -3.70 8.61 8.79
CA ALA A 93 -2.33 9.12 8.85
C ALA A 93 -2.18 10.33 9.81
N LEU A 94 -3.24 11.11 9.97
CA LEU A 94 -3.30 12.26 10.88
C LEU A 94 -3.88 11.92 12.26
N SER A 95 -4.14 10.64 12.54
CA SER A 95 -4.79 10.18 13.75
C SER A 95 -3.90 9.25 14.56
N LEU A 96 -3.94 9.36 15.88
CA LEU A 96 -3.32 8.39 16.77
C LEU A 96 -4.27 7.22 17.00
N GLN A 97 -3.81 6.03 16.67
CA GLN A 97 -4.58 4.82 16.93
C GLN A 97 -4.53 4.47 18.41
N LYS A 98 -5.70 4.26 19.03
CA LYS A 98 -5.83 3.83 20.41
C LYS A 98 -6.63 2.55 20.50
N GLY A 99 -6.01 1.49 20.98
CA GLY A 99 -6.68 0.23 21.22
C GLY A 99 -7.45 0.26 22.53
N TYR A 100 -8.70 -0.23 22.53
CA TYR A 100 -9.49 -0.49 23.72
C TYR A 100 -9.77 -1.97 23.82
N MET A 101 -9.50 -2.53 24.99
CA MET A 101 -9.88 -3.89 25.33
C MET A 101 -10.73 -3.86 26.59
N SER A 102 -11.87 -4.53 26.54
CA SER A 102 -12.74 -4.72 27.71
C SER A 102 -12.93 -6.21 27.97
N ASN A 103 -12.59 -6.65 29.16
CA ASN A 103 -12.85 -8.01 29.59
C ASN A 103 -14.31 -8.13 30.08
N ARG A 104 -15.12 -8.92 29.37
CA ARG A 104 -16.54 -9.15 29.76
C ARG A 104 -16.71 -10.15 30.91
N ILE A 105 -15.71 -11.01 31.11
CA ILE A 105 -15.73 -12.04 32.14
C ILE A 105 -14.53 -11.80 33.06
N GLN A 106 -14.81 -11.31 34.25
CA GLN A 106 -13.77 -11.12 35.26
C GLN A 106 -13.53 -12.44 35.99
N LEU A 107 -12.38 -13.03 35.81
CA LEU A 107 -11.94 -14.20 36.56
C LEU A 107 -11.29 -13.73 37.86
N LYS A 108 -11.45 -14.48 38.94
CA LYS A 108 -10.75 -14.22 40.22
C LYS A 108 -9.22 -14.28 40.05
N SER A 109 -8.72 -14.98 39.07
CA SER A 109 -7.30 -15.11 38.73
C SER A 109 -7.18 -15.37 37.23
N GLU A 110 -6.31 -14.63 36.58
CA GLU A 110 -6.03 -14.81 35.18
C GLU A 110 -5.10 -16.01 34.94
N PHE A 111 -5.37 -16.80 33.92
CA PHE A 111 -4.63 -18.04 33.66
C PHE A 111 -3.16 -17.80 33.23
N TRP A 112 -2.78 -16.59 32.90
CA TRP A 112 -1.40 -16.20 32.57
C TRP A 112 -0.62 -15.63 33.78
N TRP A 113 -1.23 -15.51 34.97
CA TRP A 113 -0.58 -14.99 36.17
C TRP A 113 0.37 -16.02 36.80
N TYR A 114 1.16 -15.56 37.81
CA TYR A 114 2.31 -16.26 38.42
C TYR A 114 2.06 -17.68 38.85
N LYS A 115 1.05 -18.17 39.28
CA LYS A 115 0.85 -19.57 39.71
C LYS A 115 0.41 -20.48 38.56
N ARG A 116 1.10 -20.42 37.43
CA ARG A 116 0.80 -21.27 36.29
C ARG A 116 1.10 -22.74 36.56
N SER A 117 0.12 -23.61 36.43
CA SER A 117 0.35 -25.04 36.56
C SER A 117 1.09 -25.58 35.31
N GLU A 118 1.98 -26.55 35.48
CA GLU A 118 2.65 -27.21 34.36
C GLU A 118 1.68 -27.88 33.39
N LYS A 119 0.55 -28.40 33.90
CA LYS A 119 -0.54 -28.98 33.10
C LYS A 119 -1.11 -27.97 32.13
N PHE A 120 -1.34 -26.72 32.56
CA PHE A 120 -1.82 -25.65 31.71
C PHE A 120 -0.80 -25.28 30.62
N GLY A 121 0.48 -25.21 30.96
CA GLY A 121 1.54 -24.94 29.97
C GLY A 121 1.61 -26.00 28.87
N LYS A 122 1.46 -27.29 29.23
CA LYS A 122 1.41 -28.41 28.29
C LYS A 122 0.17 -28.32 27.37
N LEU A 123 -0.99 -28.00 27.94
CA LEU A 123 -2.23 -27.82 27.18
C LEU A 123 -2.14 -26.67 26.18
N LEU A 124 -1.63 -25.54 26.61
CA LEU A 124 -1.44 -24.36 25.75
C LEU A 124 -0.48 -24.64 24.58
N LYS A 125 0.64 -25.32 24.85
CA LYS A 125 1.57 -25.75 23.79
C LYS A 125 0.89 -26.67 22.77
N LYS A 126 0.04 -27.60 23.24
CA LYS A 126 -0.72 -28.50 22.36
C LYS A 126 -1.72 -27.74 21.50
N TRP A 127 -2.42 -26.77 22.09
CA TRP A 127 -3.38 -25.93 21.39
C TRP A 127 -2.73 -25.04 20.32
N ILE A 128 -1.61 -24.37 20.64
CA ILE A 128 -0.85 -23.57 19.71
C ILE A 128 -0.36 -24.42 18.53
N LYS A 129 0.19 -25.62 18.81
CA LYS A 129 0.61 -26.54 17.75
C LYS A 129 -0.54 -26.98 16.83
N LEU A 130 -1.76 -27.09 17.36
CA LEU A 130 -2.93 -27.46 16.57
C LEU A 130 -3.38 -26.32 15.67
N GLN A 131 -3.35 -25.08 16.17
CA GLN A 131 -3.86 -23.90 15.47
C GLN A 131 -2.88 -23.36 14.42
N TYR A 132 -1.59 -23.53 14.62
CA TYR A 132 -0.52 -23.06 13.72
C TYR A 132 0.23 -24.23 13.04
N ARG A 133 -0.46 -25.35 12.84
CA ARG A 133 0.06 -26.49 12.10
C ARG A 133 -0.13 -26.19 10.61
N ASN A 134 0.89 -25.57 9.97
CA ASN A 134 1.11 -25.64 8.53
C ASN A 134 1.91 -26.90 8.22
#